data_e0d03fe2a2ee47acf4d5c309b459a4a0
#
_entry.id   e0d03fe2a2ee47acf4d5c309b459a4a0
#
_cell.length_a   1.000
_cell.length_b   1.000
_cell.length_c   1.000
_cell.angle_alpha   90.00
_cell.angle_beta   90.00
_cell.angle_gamma   90.00
#
_symmetry.space_group_name_H-M   'P 1'
#
loop_
_entity.id
_entity.type
_entity.pdbx_description
1 polymer ?
#
loop_
_entity_poly.entity_id
_entity_poly.type
_entity_poly.pdbx_seq_one_letter_code
_entity_poly.pdbx_strand_id
1 'polypeptide(L)'
;MKNCNPNDLELQEIYRQIMARAEYCFQDLALLREALTHSSYSAEHTPSPPFNQRLEFLGDTVLQMVLTDYIFKEMPEAQEGILTRTRALLAKEGSTARFALALGLEQALLLGNGENHSGGRKRPSILGDAFEAFLGAVYLDGGLSAAQTVCLKLLPPIEECRKLLGPHENAKGALQEYCQGAGIGKPEYVRIQTTGPVHSPTYEIKVLVQKKELARGCGRNMRQAEQEAAAGALKILLAEQEPAGEASS
;
A
#
# COMPACT_ATOMS: atom_id res chain seq x y z
N MET A 1 -32.78 -3.54 -34.90
CA MET A 1 -31.34 -3.39 -34.81
C MET A 1 -31.08 -2.02 -34.16
N LYS A 2 -30.66 -1.95 -32.90
CA LYS A 2 -30.26 -0.66 -32.27
C LYS A 2 -28.97 -0.21 -32.94
N ASN A 3 -28.96 0.99 -33.54
CA ASN A 3 -27.74 1.60 -34.03
C ASN A 3 -26.77 1.77 -32.86
N CYS A 4 -25.76 0.89 -32.75
CA CYS A 4 -24.66 1.09 -31.83
C CYS A 4 -23.87 2.31 -32.31
N ASN A 5 -23.73 3.31 -31.46
CA ASN A 5 -22.85 4.46 -31.72
C ASN A 5 -21.40 3.95 -31.84
N PRO A 6 -20.58 4.40 -32.77
CA PRO A 6 -19.17 4.01 -32.87
C PRO A 6 -18.41 4.15 -31.56
N ASN A 7 -18.70 5.16 -30.77
CA ASN A 7 -18.15 5.35 -29.41
C ASN A 7 -18.55 4.23 -28.43
N ASP A 8 -19.71 3.58 -28.60
CA ASP A 8 -20.14 2.47 -27.73
C ASP A 8 -19.35 1.19 -28.03
N LEU A 9 -18.96 0.96 -29.28
CA LEU A 9 -18.15 -0.20 -29.68
C LEU A 9 -16.72 -0.08 -29.14
N GLU A 10 -16.13 1.11 -29.22
CA GLU A 10 -14.80 1.39 -28.67
C GLU A 10 -14.78 1.22 -27.15
N LEU A 11 -15.76 1.75 -26.45
CA LEU A 11 -15.87 1.60 -25.00
C LEU A 11 -16.05 0.13 -24.58
N GLN A 12 -16.83 -0.65 -25.32
CA GLN A 12 -16.98 -2.09 -25.06
C GLN A 12 -15.65 -2.85 -25.24
N GLU A 13 -14.83 -2.45 -26.22
CA GLU A 13 -13.52 -3.06 -26.39
C GLU A 13 -12.58 -2.72 -25.23
N ILE A 14 -12.60 -1.48 -24.75
CA ILE A 14 -11.81 -1.08 -23.57
C ILE A 14 -12.29 -1.87 -22.33
N TYR A 15 -13.59 -2.07 -22.12
CA TYR A 15 -14.11 -2.90 -21.04
C TYR A 15 -13.61 -4.34 -21.12
N ARG A 16 -13.58 -4.94 -22.32
CA ARG A 16 -13.00 -6.29 -22.50
C ARG A 16 -11.53 -6.34 -22.11
N GLN A 17 -10.75 -5.32 -22.46
CA GLN A 17 -9.33 -5.24 -22.08
C GLN A 17 -9.15 -5.08 -20.57
N ILE A 18 -9.97 -4.27 -19.90
CA ILE A 18 -9.97 -4.12 -18.44
C ILE A 18 -10.29 -5.48 -17.79
N MET A 19 -11.36 -6.14 -18.21
CA MET A 19 -11.76 -7.45 -17.70
C MET A 19 -10.67 -8.51 -17.92
N ALA A 20 -10.02 -8.50 -19.09
CA ALA A 20 -8.91 -9.41 -19.39
C ALA A 20 -7.70 -9.18 -18.47
N ARG A 21 -7.32 -7.92 -18.21
CA ARG A 21 -6.23 -7.58 -17.28
C ARG A 21 -6.56 -7.91 -15.83
N ALA A 22 -7.82 -7.71 -15.44
CA ALA A 22 -8.31 -8.07 -14.11
C ALA A 22 -8.48 -9.59 -13.95
N GLU A 23 -8.53 -10.36 -15.04
CA GLU A 23 -8.98 -11.77 -15.12
C GLU A 23 -10.34 -11.97 -14.45
N TYR A 24 -11.21 -10.99 -14.63
CA TYR A 24 -12.56 -11.00 -14.10
C TYR A 24 -13.57 -10.56 -15.15
N CYS A 25 -14.61 -11.36 -15.38
CA CYS A 25 -15.70 -11.06 -16.30
C CYS A 25 -16.93 -10.62 -15.50
N PHE A 26 -17.34 -9.37 -15.65
CA PHE A 26 -18.55 -8.87 -15.02
C PHE A 26 -19.80 -9.57 -15.60
N GLN A 27 -20.70 -9.96 -14.70
CA GLN A 27 -22.05 -10.43 -15.03
C GLN A 27 -22.96 -9.23 -15.33
N ASP A 28 -22.79 -8.13 -14.56
CA ASP A 28 -23.48 -6.86 -14.78
C ASP A 28 -22.46 -5.75 -15.15
N LEU A 29 -22.41 -5.43 -16.44
CA LEU A 29 -21.57 -4.33 -16.96
C LEU A 29 -22.02 -2.94 -16.48
N ALA A 30 -23.23 -2.79 -15.94
CA ALA A 30 -23.67 -1.52 -15.38
C ALA A 30 -22.84 -1.16 -14.14
N LEU A 31 -22.43 -2.14 -13.33
CA LEU A 31 -21.53 -1.94 -12.19
C LEU A 31 -20.15 -1.43 -12.62
N LEU A 32 -19.58 -2.01 -13.68
CA LEU A 32 -18.30 -1.54 -14.23
C LEU A 32 -18.44 -0.12 -14.77
N ARG A 33 -19.53 0.19 -15.47
CA ARG A 33 -19.79 1.55 -15.96
C ARG A 33 -19.94 2.56 -14.81
N GLU A 34 -20.70 2.22 -13.78
CA GLU A 34 -20.88 3.07 -12.60
C GLU A 34 -19.53 3.34 -11.91
N ALA A 35 -18.71 2.33 -11.71
CA ALA A 35 -17.37 2.45 -11.12
C ALA A 35 -16.45 3.41 -11.91
N LEU A 36 -16.59 3.46 -13.23
CA LEU A 36 -15.80 4.31 -14.12
C LEU A 36 -16.46 5.66 -14.43
N THR A 37 -17.60 5.96 -13.83
CA THR A 37 -18.31 7.24 -13.98
C THR A 37 -17.96 8.17 -12.83
N HIS A 38 -17.26 9.26 -13.12
CA HIS A 38 -16.96 10.30 -12.13
C HIS A 38 -18.17 11.24 -11.92
N SER A 39 -18.29 11.83 -10.74
CA SER A 39 -19.38 12.75 -10.40
C SER A 39 -19.52 13.94 -11.36
N SER A 40 -18.42 14.45 -11.91
CA SER A 40 -18.43 15.54 -12.88
C SER A 40 -19.14 15.16 -14.18
N TYR A 41 -18.99 13.90 -14.63
CA TYR A 41 -19.72 13.40 -15.80
C TYR A 41 -21.22 13.32 -15.51
N SER A 42 -21.56 12.77 -14.36
CA SER A 42 -22.96 12.64 -13.94
C SER A 42 -23.66 13.99 -13.85
N ALA A 43 -22.97 15.03 -13.37
CA ALA A 43 -23.50 16.40 -13.27
C ALA A 43 -23.80 17.08 -14.62
N GLU A 44 -23.12 16.67 -15.69
CA GLU A 44 -23.29 17.24 -17.04
C GLU A 44 -24.40 16.53 -17.86
N HIS A 45 -25.01 15.46 -17.35
CA HIS A 45 -25.98 14.65 -18.06
C HIS A 45 -27.38 14.67 -17.44
N THR A 46 -28.39 14.59 -18.29
CA THR A 46 -29.80 14.51 -17.86
C THR A 46 -30.52 13.41 -18.65
N PRO A 47 -31.06 12.36 -17.99
CA PRO A 47 -30.99 12.10 -16.53
C PRO A 47 -29.55 11.82 -16.08
N SER A 48 -29.24 12.21 -14.83
CA SER A 48 -27.94 12.00 -14.21
C SER A 48 -27.67 10.50 -14.02
N PRO A 49 -26.61 9.95 -14.64
CA PRO A 49 -26.29 8.53 -14.45
C PRO A 49 -25.70 8.27 -13.06
N PRO A 50 -25.79 7.02 -12.53
CA PRO A 50 -25.04 6.61 -11.35
C PRO A 50 -23.55 6.88 -11.51
N PHE A 51 -22.86 7.20 -10.41
CA PHE A 51 -21.43 7.51 -10.40
C PHE A 51 -20.72 6.85 -9.21
N ASN A 52 -19.42 6.82 -9.26
CA ASN A 52 -18.53 5.93 -8.53
C ASN A 52 -18.49 6.06 -7.00
N GLN A 53 -18.87 7.19 -6.39
CA GLN A 53 -18.62 7.47 -4.97
C GLN A 53 -19.18 6.43 -3.99
N ARG A 54 -20.33 5.82 -4.28
CA ARG A 54 -20.88 4.77 -3.42
C ARG A 54 -20.10 3.46 -3.55
N LEU A 55 -19.64 3.15 -4.75
CA LEU A 55 -18.79 1.98 -5.01
C LEU A 55 -17.38 2.18 -4.44
N GLU A 56 -16.82 3.38 -4.52
CA GLU A 56 -15.57 3.81 -3.89
C GLU A 56 -15.62 3.57 -2.37
N PHE A 57 -16.64 4.10 -1.69
CA PHE A 57 -16.84 3.89 -0.25
C PHE A 57 -16.86 2.40 0.13
N LEU A 58 -17.55 1.58 -0.64
CA LEU A 58 -17.59 0.12 -0.43
C LEU A 58 -16.24 -0.52 -0.75
N GLY A 59 -15.64 -0.12 -1.87
CA GLY A 59 -14.39 -0.69 -2.39
C GLY A 59 -13.18 -0.40 -1.51
N ASP A 60 -13.09 0.79 -0.89
CA ASP A 60 -12.06 1.07 0.12
C ASP A 60 -12.12 0.05 1.26
N THR A 61 -13.31 -0.22 1.79
CA THR A 61 -13.48 -1.23 2.85
C THR A 61 -13.08 -2.63 2.38
N VAL A 62 -13.46 -3.01 1.16
CA VAL A 62 -13.07 -4.30 0.55
C VAL A 62 -11.56 -4.36 0.37
N LEU A 63 -10.93 -3.31 -0.13
CA LEU A 63 -9.47 -3.20 -0.28
C LEU A 63 -8.76 -3.37 1.06
N GLN A 64 -9.21 -2.65 2.09
CA GLN A 64 -8.64 -2.74 3.43
C GLN A 64 -8.73 -4.16 3.99
N MET A 65 -9.85 -4.85 3.79
CA MET A 65 -10.04 -6.24 4.23
C MET A 65 -9.10 -7.20 3.49
N VAL A 66 -9.03 -7.10 2.15
CA VAL A 66 -8.16 -7.95 1.32
C VAL A 66 -6.68 -7.74 1.68
N LEU A 67 -6.25 -6.48 1.81
CA LEU A 67 -4.88 -6.16 2.19
C LEU A 67 -4.55 -6.68 3.60
N THR A 68 -5.49 -6.54 4.54
CA THR A 68 -5.29 -7.04 5.92
C THR A 68 -5.10 -8.55 5.95
N ASP A 69 -5.96 -9.30 5.26
CA ASP A 69 -5.87 -10.75 5.18
C ASP A 69 -4.55 -11.20 4.52
N TYR A 70 -4.18 -10.54 3.42
CA TYR A 70 -2.93 -10.82 2.68
C TYR A 70 -1.69 -10.60 3.55
N ILE A 71 -1.51 -9.39 4.10
CA ILE A 71 -0.30 -9.08 4.88
C ILE A 71 -0.23 -9.85 6.19
N PHE A 72 -1.38 -10.18 6.81
CA PHE A 72 -1.42 -11.00 8.01
C PHE A 72 -0.88 -12.42 7.76
N LYS A 73 -1.21 -13.00 6.59
CA LYS A 73 -0.74 -14.32 6.18
C LYS A 73 0.73 -14.32 5.74
N GLU A 74 1.13 -13.30 4.97
CA GLU A 74 2.48 -13.19 4.40
C GLU A 74 3.53 -12.71 5.41
N MET A 75 3.09 -12.14 6.53
CA MET A 75 3.98 -11.58 7.56
C MET A 75 3.62 -12.13 8.97
N PRO A 76 3.65 -13.46 9.19
CA PRO A 76 3.15 -14.07 10.42
C PRO A 76 3.90 -13.61 11.69
N GLU A 77 5.20 -13.25 11.55
CA GLU A 77 6.03 -12.79 12.67
C GLU A 77 5.97 -11.26 12.88
N ALA A 78 5.25 -10.53 12.02
CA ALA A 78 5.23 -9.08 12.10
C ALA A 78 4.31 -8.58 13.22
N GLN A 79 4.79 -7.61 13.99
CA GLN A 79 3.98 -6.93 14.99
C GLN A 79 2.90 -6.04 14.34
N GLU A 80 1.82 -5.77 15.07
CA GLU A 80 0.67 -4.97 14.63
C GLU A 80 1.08 -3.65 13.94
N GLY A 81 2.05 -2.94 14.52
CA GLY A 81 2.52 -1.67 13.96
C GLY A 81 3.15 -1.79 12.57
N ILE A 82 3.76 -2.94 12.21
CA ILE A 82 4.29 -3.22 10.87
C ILE A 82 3.14 -3.55 9.93
N LEU A 83 2.23 -4.41 10.34
CA LEU A 83 1.05 -4.78 9.54
C LEU A 83 0.25 -3.54 9.17
N THR A 84 0.00 -2.65 10.13
CA THR A 84 -0.72 -1.39 9.91
C THR A 84 -0.01 -0.47 8.93
N ARG A 85 1.32 -0.31 9.04
CA ARG A 85 2.09 0.52 8.09
C ARG A 85 2.16 -0.09 6.69
N THR A 86 2.32 -1.41 6.59
CA THR A 86 2.31 -2.13 5.31
C THR A 86 0.97 -1.94 4.60
N ARG A 87 -0.12 -2.10 5.33
CA ARG A 87 -1.46 -1.85 4.81
C ARG A 87 -1.62 -0.41 4.32
N ALA A 88 -1.24 0.58 5.13
CA ALA A 88 -1.31 1.98 4.75
C ALA A 88 -0.44 2.31 3.51
N LEU A 89 0.71 1.67 3.36
CA LEU A 89 1.56 1.81 2.17
C LEU A 89 0.87 1.28 0.91
N LEU A 90 0.20 0.14 1.00
CA LEU A 90 -0.49 -0.49 -0.13
C LEU A 90 -1.83 0.19 -0.46
N ALA A 91 -2.51 0.74 0.53
CA ALA A 91 -3.79 1.43 0.37
C ALA A 91 -3.68 2.93 0.04
N LYS A 92 -2.47 3.51 0.03
CA LYS A 92 -2.32 4.95 -0.26
C LYS A 92 -2.69 5.29 -1.70
N GLU A 93 -3.16 6.51 -1.94
CA GLU A 93 -3.57 7.06 -3.25
C GLU A 93 -2.61 6.73 -4.39
N GLY A 94 -1.30 6.90 -4.18
CA GLY A 94 -0.31 6.57 -5.23
C GLY A 94 -0.20 5.07 -5.54
N SER A 95 -0.64 4.17 -4.65
CA SER A 95 -0.69 2.73 -4.91
C SER A 95 -1.96 2.35 -5.64
N THR A 96 -3.13 2.84 -5.19
CA THR A 96 -4.42 2.61 -5.85
C THR A 96 -4.44 3.20 -7.25
N ALA A 97 -3.86 4.38 -7.47
CA ALA A 97 -3.68 4.97 -8.81
C ALA A 97 -2.82 4.08 -9.73
N ARG A 98 -1.74 3.47 -9.23
CA ARG A 98 -0.94 2.52 -10.04
C ARG A 98 -1.73 1.27 -10.39
N PHE A 99 -2.56 0.76 -9.50
CA PHE A 99 -3.44 -0.37 -9.78
C PHE A 99 -4.47 -0.03 -10.86
N ALA A 100 -5.06 1.17 -10.80
CA ALA A 100 -5.94 1.68 -11.85
C ALA A 100 -5.25 1.69 -13.22
N LEU A 101 -4.03 2.22 -13.30
CA LEU A 101 -3.24 2.27 -14.54
C LEU A 101 -2.86 0.87 -15.04
N ALA A 102 -2.50 -0.05 -14.15
CA ALA A 102 -2.20 -1.44 -14.52
C ALA A 102 -3.41 -2.14 -15.18
N LEU A 103 -4.61 -1.82 -14.72
CA LEU A 103 -5.86 -2.30 -15.34
C LEU A 103 -6.26 -1.52 -16.59
N GLY A 104 -5.73 -0.30 -16.80
CA GLY A 104 -6.09 0.60 -17.91
C GLY A 104 -7.42 1.32 -17.68
N LEU A 105 -7.81 1.54 -16.41
CA LEU A 105 -9.08 2.19 -16.07
C LEU A 105 -9.17 3.62 -16.62
N GLU A 106 -8.02 4.31 -16.71
CA GLU A 106 -7.94 5.68 -17.23
C GLU A 106 -8.52 5.81 -18.65
N GLN A 107 -8.50 4.74 -19.44
CA GLN A 107 -9.00 4.74 -20.81
C GLN A 107 -10.53 4.79 -20.86
N ALA A 108 -11.19 4.21 -19.87
CA ALA A 108 -12.64 4.10 -19.79
C ALA A 108 -13.31 5.09 -18.85
N LEU A 109 -12.55 5.93 -18.12
CA LEU A 109 -13.11 6.92 -17.21
C LEU A 109 -14.07 7.86 -17.95
N LEU A 110 -15.27 8.03 -17.43
CA LEU A 110 -16.26 9.01 -17.86
C LEU A 110 -16.11 10.25 -16.97
N LEU A 111 -15.60 11.32 -17.54
CA LEU A 111 -15.34 12.60 -16.88
C LEU A 111 -16.15 13.71 -17.54
N GLY A 112 -16.61 14.68 -16.77
CA GLY A 112 -17.16 15.92 -17.32
C GLY A 112 -16.11 16.69 -18.11
N ASN A 113 -16.56 17.57 -19.02
CA ASN A 113 -15.68 18.30 -19.93
C ASN A 113 -14.61 19.11 -19.18
N GLY A 114 -14.98 19.82 -18.11
CA GLY A 114 -14.05 20.60 -17.30
C GLY A 114 -12.98 19.73 -16.67
N GLU A 115 -13.37 18.62 -16.06
CA GLU A 115 -12.45 17.68 -15.38
C GLU A 115 -11.50 17.01 -16.40
N ASN A 116 -12.02 16.62 -17.55
CA ASN A 116 -11.21 16.00 -18.61
C ASN A 116 -10.17 16.97 -19.18
N HIS A 117 -10.56 18.24 -19.45
CA HIS A 117 -9.64 19.28 -19.94
C HIS A 117 -8.55 19.65 -18.92
N SER A 118 -8.85 19.58 -17.62
CA SER A 118 -7.86 19.84 -16.54
C SER A 118 -6.91 18.66 -16.28
N GLY A 119 -6.95 17.61 -17.09
CA GLY A 119 -6.09 16.44 -16.97
C GLY A 119 -6.55 15.43 -15.91
N GLY A 120 -7.82 15.47 -15.50
CA GLY A 120 -8.41 14.61 -14.48
C GLY A 120 -8.17 13.12 -14.71
N ARG A 121 -8.18 12.68 -15.98
CA ARG A 121 -7.91 11.29 -16.39
C ARG A 121 -6.55 10.74 -15.93
N LYS A 122 -5.58 11.60 -15.62
CA LYS A 122 -4.24 11.24 -15.12
C LYS A 122 -4.03 11.64 -13.67
N ARG A 123 -5.04 12.23 -13.02
CA ARG A 123 -4.93 12.68 -11.63
C ARG A 123 -4.94 11.46 -10.68
N PRO A 124 -3.93 11.32 -9.80
CA PRO A 124 -3.84 10.16 -8.91
C PRO A 124 -5.07 9.94 -8.04
N SER A 125 -5.70 11.00 -7.51
CA SER A 125 -6.91 10.87 -6.71
C SER A 125 -8.07 10.24 -7.50
N ILE A 126 -8.36 10.75 -8.71
CA ILE A 126 -9.44 10.20 -9.56
C ILE A 126 -9.16 8.75 -9.96
N LEU A 127 -7.90 8.42 -10.22
CA LEU A 127 -7.49 7.04 -10.53
C LEU A 127 -7.62 6.12 -9.31
N GLY A 128 -7.26 6.61 -8.13
CA GLY A 128 -7.42 5.86 -6.87
C GLY A 128 -8.88 5.57 -6.57
N ASP A 129 -9.72 6.60 -6.61
CA ASP A 129 -11.17 6.49 -6.40
C ASP A 129 -11.82 5.52 -7.40
N ALA A 130 -11.38 5.58 -8.67
CA ALA A 130 -11.86 4.67 -9.71
C ALA A 130 -11.42 3.21 -9.46
N PHE A 131 -10.23 2.98 -8.95
CA PHE A 131 -9.78 1.63 -8.58
C PHE A 131 -10.59 1.08 -7.40
N GLU A 132 -10.80 1.87 -6.37
CA GLU A 132 -11.62 1.47 -5.23
C GLU A 132 -13.05 1.19 -5.67
N ALA A 133 -13.65 2.07 -6.49
CA ALA A 133 -14.97 1.84 -7.05
C ALA A 133 -15.04 0.58 -7.92
N PHE A 134 -14.02 0.33 -8.74
CA PHE A 134 -13.90 -0.90 -9.52
C PHE A 134 -13.87 -2.15 -8.63
N LEU A 135 -13.10 -2.12 -7.55
CA LEU A 135 -13.04 -3.23 -6.60
C LEU A 135 -14.38 -3.43 -5.86
N GLY A 136 -15.07 -2.34 -5.52
CA GLY A 136 -16.43 -2.37 -4.99
C GLY A 136 -17.43 -2.99 -5.97
N ALA A 137 -17.32 -2.67 -7.26
CA ALA A 137 -18.12 -3.26 -8.31
C ALA A 137 -17.86 -4.78 -8.47
N VAL A 138 -16.59 -5.20 -8.48
CA VAL A 138 -16.21 -6.63 -8.50
C VAL A 138 -16.77 -7.36 -7.28
N TYR A 139 -16.73 -6.74 -6.11
CA TYR A 139 -17.28 -7.32 -4.89
C TYR A 139 -18.80 -7.52 -4.98
N LEU A 140 -19.55 -6.55 -5.50
CA LEU A 140 -20.99 -6.67 -5.66
C LEU A 140 -21.39 -7.74 -6.71
N ASP A 141 -20.60 -7.84 -7.77
CA ASP A 141 -20.87 -8.75 -8.89
C ASP A 141 -20.44 -10.20 -8.62
N GLY A 142 -19.27 -10.39 -7.96
CA GLY A 142 -18.63 -11.71 -7.78
C GLY A 142 -18.25 -12.07 -6.35
N GLY A 143 -18.52 -11.19 -5.38
CA GLY A 143 -18.23 -11.41 -3.96
C GLY A 143 -16.76 -11.18 -3.58
N LEU A 144 -16.46 -11.42 -2.30
CA LEU A 144 -15.14 -11.14 -1.72
C LEU A 144 -14.01 -11.94 -2.37
N SER A 145 -14.27 -13.21 -2.74
CA SER A 145 -13.25 -14.05 -3.36
C SER A 145 -12.81 -13.52 -4.73
N ALA A 146 -13.73 -12.99 -5.53
CA ALA A 146 -13.42 -12.35 -6.81
C ALA A 146 -12.59 -11.06 -6.60
N ALA A 147 -13.03 -10.20 -5.69
CA ALA A 147 -12.31 -8.98 -5.34
C ALA A 147 -10.89 -9.27 -4.82
N GLN A 148 -10.74 -10.32 -4.00
CA GLN A 148 -9.45 -10.77 -3.49
C GLN A 148 -8.53 -11.23 -4.64
N THR A 149 -9.02 -12.05 -5.56
CA THR A 149 -8.25 -12.53 -6.71
C THR A 149 -7.74 -11.37 -7.56
N VAL A 150 -8.61 -10.42 -7.91
CA VAL A 150 -8.24 -9.23 -8.68
C VAL A 150 -7.19 -8.38 -7.95
N CYS A 151 -7.41 -8.12 -6.66
CA CYS A 151 -6.52 -7.26 -5.88
C CYS A 151 -5.11 -7.87 -5.74
N LEU A 152 -5.02 -9.16 -5.38
CA LEU A 152 -3.75 -9.84 -5.12
C LEU A 152 -2.81 -9.84 -6.34
N LYS A 153 -3.35 -9.87 -7.55
CA LYS A 153 -2.55 -9.81 -8.79
C LYS A 153 -1.85 -8.48 -9.00
N LEU A 154 -2.40 -7.40 -8.45
CA LEU A 154 -1.88 -6.05 -8.61
C LEU A 154 -0.88 -5.69 -7.50
N LEU A 155 -0.85 -6.46 -6.42
CA LEU A 155 0.04 -6.18 -5.31
C LEU A 155 1.49 -6.49 -5.67
N PRO A 156 2.44 -5.65 -5.24
CA PRO A 156 3.84 -5.99 -5.32
C PRO A 156 4.16 -7.17 -4.40
N PRO A 157 5.23 -7.93 -4.70
CA PRO A 157 5.73 -8.96 -3.79
C PRO A 157 5.94 -8.39 -2.37
N ILE A 158 5.61 -9.17 -1.35
CA ILE A 158 5.69 -8.72 0.05
C ILE A 158 7.11 -8.25 0.43
N GLU A 159 8.14 -8.84 -0.19
CA GLU A 159 9.54 -8.43 0.02
C GLU A 159 9.83 -7.00 -0.46
N GLU A 160 9.15 -6.54 -1.50
CA GLU A 160 9.24 -5.13 -1.92
C GLU A 160 8.57 -4.21 -0.90
N CYS A 161 7.44 -4.63 -0.34
CA CYS A 161 6.78 -3.87 0.72
C CYS A 161 7.70 -3.75 1.95
N ARG A 162 8.39 -4.83 2.34
CA ARG A 162 9.36 -4.83 3.43
C ARG A 162 10.52 -3.85 3.18
N LYS A 163 11.05 -3.80 1.95
CA LYS A 163 12.11 -2.86 1.55
C LYS A 163 11.64 -1.40 1.60
N LEU A 164 10.40 -1.14 1.15
CA LEU A 164 9.81 0.21 1.15
C LEU A 164 9.53 0.75 2.55
N LEU A 165 9.28 -0.12 3.52
CA LEU A 165 9.15 0.27 4.94
C LEU A 165 10.49 0.71 5.55
N GLY A 166 11.60 0.40 4.87
CA GLY A 166 12.96 0.76 5.28
C GLY A 166 13.50 -0.05 6.47
N PRO A 167 14.81 -0.25 6.55
CA PRO A 167 15.44 -1.00 7.64
C PRO A 167 15.28 -0.28 9.00
N HIS A 168 15.03 1.03 9.00
CA HIS A 168 14.89 1.83 10.22
C HIS A 168 13.48 1.79 10.84
N GLU A 169 12.45 1.43 10.08
CA GLU A 169 11.06 1.47 10.61
C GLU A 169 10.69 0.29 11.49
N ASN A 170 11.41 -0.83 11.39
CA ASN A 170 11.22 -2.02 12.23
C ASN A 170 12.48 -2.50 12.96
N ALA A 171 13.52 -1.72 13.00
CA ALA A 171 14.78 -2.15 13.58
C ALA A 171 14.65 -2.61 15.05
N LYS A 172 13.76 -1.98 15.83
CA LYS A 172 13.48 -2.41 17.23
C LYS A 172 12.89 -3.81 17.29
N GLY A 173 11.90 -4.11 16.44
CA GLY A 173 11.28 -5.45 16.36
C GLY A 173 12.29 -6.49 15.89
N ALA A 174 12.97 -6.22 14.78
CA ALA A 174 13.98 -7.11 14.25
C ALA A 174 15.15 -7.38 15.21
N LEU A 175 15.61 -6.35 15.94
CA LEU A 175 16.63 -6.52 16.97
C LEU A 175 16.12 -7.37 18.14
N GLN A 176 14.86 -7.19 18.56
CA GLN A 176 14.27 -7.99 19.64
C GLN A 176 14.12 -9.45 19.21
N GLU A 177 13.62 -9.71 18.01
CA GLU A 177 13.50 -11.06 17.42
C GLU A 177 14.86 -11.75 17.32
N TYR A 178 15.86 -11.03 16.80
CA TYR A 178 17.23 -11.52 16.74
C TYR A 178 17.77 -11.89 18.11
N CYS A 179 17.66 -10.99 19.09
CA CYS A 179 18.14 -11.22 20.44
C CYS A 179 17.43 -12.39 21.13
N GLN A 180 16.14 -12.55 20.86
CA GLN A 180 15.34 -13.67 21.39
C GLN A 180 15.76 -14.99 20.74
N GLY A 181 15.93 -15.02 19.40
CA GLY A 181 16.39 -16.20 18.67
C GLY A 181 17.81 -16.62 19.07
N ALA A 182 18.71 -15.67 19.31
CA ALA A 182 20.06 -15.90 19.77
C ALA A 182 20.20 -16.19 21.28
N GLY A 183 19.11 -16.08 22.06
CA GLY A 183 19.14 -16.30 23.51
C GLY A 183 19.93 -15.27 24.31
N ILE A 184 20.19 -14.05 23.73
CA ILE A 184 21.00 -13.00 24.36
C ILE A 184 20.21 -11.96 25.14
N GLY A 185 18.93 -12.22 25.42
CA GLY A 185 18.06 -11.36 26.22
C GLY A 185 17.35 -10.29 25.40
N LYS A 186 16.67 -9.36 26.10
CA LYS A 186 15.95 -8.26 25.42
C LYS A 186 16.84 -7.03 25.28
N PRO A 187 16.76 -6.27 24.17
CA PRO A 187 17.43 -4.97 24.03
C PRO A 187 16.87 -3.94 25.01
N GLU A 188 17.74 -3.16 25.64
CA GLU A 188 17.37 -2.05 26.52
C GLU A 188 17.75 -0.73 25.84
N TYR A 189 16.86 0.27 25.88
CA TYR A 189 17.07 1.57 25.28
C TYR A 189 17.21 2.63 26.37
N VAL A 190 18.32 3.35 26.36
CA VAL A 190 18.64 4.35 27.35
C VAL A 190 18.88 5.70 26.67
N ARG A 191 18.10 6.71 27.08
CA ARG A 191 18.30 8.08 26.63
C ARG A 191 19.59 8.63 27.21
N ILE A 192 20.49 9.10 26.34
CA ILE A 192 21.75 9.75 26.72
C ILE A 192 21.50 11.23 26.97
N GLN A 193 20.94 11.91 25.96
CA GLN A 193 20.71 13.36 26.04
C GLN A 193 19.58 13.79 25.11
N THR A 194 19.17 15.06 25.29
CA THR A 194 18.28 15.76 24.39
C THR A 194 18.93 17.10 24.07
N THR A 195 19.13 17.40 22.80
CA THR A 195 19.78 18.62 22.30
C THR A 195 18.85 19.36 21.36
N GLY A 196 19.20 20.63 21.03
CA GLY A 196 18.43 21.45 20.11
C GLY A 196 17.36 22.31 20.81
N PRO A 197 16.68 23.19 20.04
CA PRO A 197 15.67 24.09 20.57
C PRO A 197 14.39 23.32 20.97
N VAL A 198 13.61 23.90 21.89
CA VAL A 198 12.39 23.27 22.46
C VAL A 198 11.39 22.84 21.36
N HIS A 199 11.30 23.58 20.25
CA HIS A 199 10.39 23.29 19.15
C HIS A 199 10.95 22.31 18.10
N SER A 200 12.24 21.92 18.22
CA SER A 200 12.88 20.93 17.35
C SER A 200 13.98 20.16 18.12
N PRO A 201 13.60 19.39 19.14
CA PRO A 201 14.56 18.63 19.94
C PRO A 201 15.14 17.48 19.12
N THR A 202 16.40 17.16 19.40
CA THR A 202 17.06 15.94 18.92
C THR A 202 17.37 15.06 20.12
N TYR A 203 16.88 13.83 20.07
CA TYR A 203 17.09 12.82 21.10
C TYR A 203 18.24 11.91 20.70
N GLU A 204 19.16 11.65 21.64
CA GLU A 204 20.19 10.64 21.49
C GLU A 204 19.91 9.48 22.43
N ILE A 205 19.84 8.26 21.86
CA ILE A 205 19.52 7.03 22.59
C ILE A 205 20.58 5.98 22.25
N LYS A 206 21.03 5.26 23.28
CA LYS A 206 21.84 4.06 23.10
C LYS A 206 21.02 2.79 23.32
N VAL A 207 21.38 1.73 22.63
CA VAL A 207 20.82 0.39 22.80
C VAL A 207 21.86 -0.52 23.46
N LEU A 208 21.41 -1.24 24.48
CA LEU A 208 22.21 -2.19 25.23
C LEU A 208 21.64 -3.61 24.99
N VAL A 209 22.53 -4.58 24.78
CA VAL A 209 22.20 -6.01 24.79
C VAL A 209 23.16 -6.68 25.76
N GLN A 210 22.65 -7.45 26.73
CA GLN A 210 23.43 -8.02 27.84
C GLN A 210 24.26 -6.94 28.60
N LYS A 211 23.67 -5.76 28.80
CA LYS A 211 24.32 -4.59 29.43
C LYS A 211 25.50 -3.98 28.64
N LYS A 212 25.86 -4.52 27.48
CA LYS A 212 26.88 -3.96 26.58
C LYS A 212 26.21 -3.01 25.60
N GLU A 213 26.77 -1.79 25.49
CA GLU A 213 26.33 -0.82 24.46
C GLU A 213 26.75 -1.33 23.08
N LEU A 214 25.77 -1.49 22.17
CA LEU A 214 26.02 -1.95 20.80
C LEU A 214 26.01 -0.79 19.82
N ALA A 215 25.05 0.13 19.96
CA ALA A 215 24.91 1.25 19.02
C ALA A 215 24.20 2.44 19.65
N ARG A 216 24.29 3.58 18.97
CA ARG A 216 23.56 4.81 19.27
C ARG A 216 22.73 5.23 18.08
N GLY A 217 21.65 5.97 18.36
CA GLY A 217 20.80 6.57 17.34
C GLY A 217 20.31 7.94 17.77
N CYS A 218 20.10 8.81 16.79
CA CYS A 218 19.58 10.15 16.96
C CYS A 218 18.24 10.31 16.24
N GLY A 219 17.34 11.14 16.74
CA GLY A 219 16.04 11.36 16.09
C GLY A 219 15.30 12.58 16.61
N ARG A 220 14.38 13.08 15.83
CA ARG A 220 13.51 14.21 16.20
C ARG A 220 12.48 13.84 17.29
N ASN A 221 12.34 12.57 17.58
CA ASN A 221 11.55 12.03 18.68
C ASN A 221 12.23 10.76 19.19
N MET A 222 11.87 10.32 20.40
CA MET A 222 12.47 9.15 21.05
C MET A 222 12.32 7.89 20.19
N ARG A 223 11.14 7.68 19.57
CA ARG A 223 10.87 6.50 18.73
C ARG A 223 11.83 6.42 17.54
N GLN A 224 12.10 7.52 16.86
CA GLN A 224 13.04 7.58 15.74
C GLN A 224 14.47 7.28 16.19
N ALA A 225 14.92 7.89 17.30
CA ALA A 225 16.25 7.65 17.87
C ALA A 225 16.44 6.18 18.30
N GLU A 226 15.41 5.58 18.90
CA GLU A 226 15.44 4.16 19.28
C GLU A 226 15.50 3.23 18.04
N GLN A 227 14.78 3.54 16.98
CA GLN A 227 14.82 2.77 15.73
C GLN A 227 16.22 2.85 15.08
N GLU A 228 16.83 4.02 15.05
CA GLU A 228 18.16 4.20 14.50
C GLU A 228 19.23 3.46 15.33
N ALA A 229 19.14 3.53 16.66
CA ALA A 229 20.02 2.77 17.55
C ALA A 229 19.87 1.25 17.31
N ALA A 230 18.64 0.78 17.18
CA ALA A 230 18.36 -0.64 16.91
C ALA A 230 18.89 -1.10 15.54
N ALA A 231 18.77 -0.28 14.50
CA ALA A 231 19.32 -0.59 13.17
C ALA A 231 20.84 -0.70 13.20
N GLY A 232 21.51 0.19 13.93
CA GLY A 232 22.94 0.13 14.14
C GLY A 232 23.38 -1.16 14.86
N ALA A 233 22.68 -1.51 15.93
CA ALA A 233 22.98 -2.73 16.70
C ALA A 233 22.75 -4.00 15.87
N LEU A 234 21.66 -4.06 15.12
CA LEU A 234 21.35 -5.20 14.26
C LEU A 234 22.43 -5.42 13.20
N LYS A 235 22.91 -4.33 12.59
CA LYS A 235 24.00 -4.40 11.61
C LYS A 235 25.29 -4.96 12.22
N ILE A 236 25.63 -4.59 13.45
CA ILE A 236 26.82 -5.11 14.15
C ILE A 236 26.65 -6.60 14.45
N LEU A 237 25.50 -7.00 15.01
CA LEU A 237 25.24 -8.39 15.37
C LEU A 237 25.17 -9.32 14.16
N LEU A 238 24.66 -8.86 13.04
CA LEU A 238 24.64 -9.64 11.79
C LEU A 238 26.05 -9.78 11.18
N ALA A 239 26.87 -8.73 11.24
CA ALA A 239 28.25 -8.76 10.75
C ALA A 239 29.15 -9.69 11.60
N GLU A 240 28.87 -9.86 12.90
CA GLU A 240 29.59 -10.80 13.76
C GLU A 240 29.26 -12.28 13.48
N GLN A 241 28.16 -12.57 12.75
CA GLN A 241 27.78 -13.93 12.35
C GLN A 241 28.29 -14.35 10.98
N GLU A 242 28.75 -13.42 10.13
CA GLU A 242 29.43 -13.80 8.89
C GLU A 242 30.82 -14.34 9.26
N PRO A 243 31.11 -15.66 9.12
CA PRO A 243 32.44 -16.17 9.34
C PRO A 243 33.33 -15.49 8.32
N ALA A 244 34.52 -15.04 8.77
CA ALA A 244 35.60 -14.58 7.90
C ALA A 244 35.90 -15.73 6.91
N GLY A 245 35.19 -15.73 5.78
CA GLY A 245 35.32 -16.69 4.71
C GLY A 245 36.64 -16.45 4.01
N GLU A 246 37.57 -17.38 4.25
CA GLU A 246 38.62 -17.83 3.38
C GLU A 246 39.32 -16.79 2.46
N ALA A 247 40.22 -16.05 3.08
CA ALA A 247 41.41 -15.66 2.36
C ALA A 247 42.41 -16.80 2.52
N SER A 248 42.47 -17.70 1.55
CA SER A 248 43.64 -18.63 1.42
C SER A 248 43.73 -19.26 0.04
N SER A 249 44.80 -18.90 -0.61
CA SER A 249 45.60 -19.63 -1.59
C SER A 249 45.08 -19.69 -2.99
#